data_265fb87925f84a5533848069fe45dd27
#
_entry.id   265fb87925f84a5533848069fe45dd27
#
_cell.length_a   1.000
_cell.length_b   1.000
_cell.length_c   1.000
_cell.angle_alpha   90.00
_cell.angle_beta   90.00
_cell.angle_gamma   90.00
#
_symmetry.space_group_name_H-M   'P 1'
#
loop_
_entity.id
_entity.type
_entity.pdbx_description
1 polymer ?
#
loop_
_entity_poly.entity_id
_entity_poly.type
_entity_poly.pdbx_seq_one_letter_code
_entity_poly.pdbx_strand_id
1 'polypeptide(L)'
;MSICHQEGELARAKKIDVAEQGLCCPSLVEAPLGEAEAASLADVLGALADPVRLRLLSIVVSEREICSCNLERPLGKSQPTVSHHTRVLSEAGLLVGEKRGRWVWWRVDEARLAEVRKALGG
;
A
#
# COMPACT_ATOMS: atom_id res chain seq x y z
N MET A 1 7.83 -20.78 10.92
CA MET A 1 7.30 -20.50 10.97
C MET A 1 7.29 -20.07 10.71
N SER A 2 7.49 -19.64 10.44
CA SER A 2 7.07 -19.03 10.22
C SER A 2 7.20 -18.59 10.12
N ILE A 3 7.50 -18.22 9.94
CA ILE A 3 7.43 -17.68 10.00
C ILE A 3 7.33 -17.25 9.94
N CYS A 4 7.33 -16.93 9.80
CA CYS A 4 7.08 -16.47 9.97
C CYS A 4 6.49 -16.60 10.55
N HIS A 5 6.45 -16.82 11.40
CA HIS A 5 5.59 -16.92 12.05
C HIS A 5 5.30 -17.24 12.80
N GLN A 6 5.57 -17.49 13.44
CA GLN A 6 4.93 -17.67 14.15
C GLN A 6 4.61 -17.93 14.92
N GLU A 7 4.80 -18.17 15.34
CA GLU A 7 4.19 -18.19 16.09
C GLU A 7 3.99 -18.34 16.63
N GLY A 8 4.50 -18.57 16.66
CA GLY A 8 3.87 -18.36 17.12
C GLY A 8 3.97 -18.43 17.56
N GLU A 9 4.20 -18.45 17.78
CA GLU A 9 3.89 -18.17 18.07
C GLU A 9 3.98 -17.91 17.96
N LEU A 10 4.37 -17.89 18.01
CA LEU A 10 4.16 -17.38 17.82
C LEU A 10 4.68 -17.25 17.73
N ALA A 11 5.23 -17.33 17.53
CA ALA A 11 5.29 -17.01 17.32
C ALA A 11 5.86 -16.77 17.29
N ARG A 12 6.35 -16.49 17.41
CA ARG A 12 6.59 -16.10 17.25
C ARG A 12 7.06 -15.59 17.03
N ALA A 13 7.31 -15.52 16.75
CA ALA A 13 7.48 -14.99 16.27
C ALA A 13 8.30 -14.73 16.18
N LYS A 14 8.62 -14.46 15.86
CA LYS A 14 9.41 -14.23 15.55
C LYS A 14 9.89 -13.60 15.22
N LYS A 15 10.00 -13.03 14.94
CA LYS A 15 10.41 -12.33 14.45
C LYS A 15 10.83 -11.55 13.89
N ILE A 16 11.16 -11.61 14.23
CA ILE A 16 11.65 -10.85 13.20
C ILE A 16 11.15 -9.47 13.04
N ASP A 17 11.70 -8.59 12.56
CA ASP A 17 11.34 -7.25 12.34
C ASP A 17 10.43 -7.14 11.16
N VAL A 18 9.35 -7.79 11.26
CA VAL A 18 8.35 -7.87 10.24
C VAL A 18 7.88 -6.48 9.83
N ALA A 19 7.69 -5.60 10.81
CA ALA A 19 7.19 -4.28 10.52
C ALA A 19 8.13 -3.50 9.61
N GLU A 20 9.41 -3.65 9.82
CA GLU A 20 10.37 -2.93 9.00
C GLU A 20 10.40 -3.41 7.59
N GLN A 21 10.08 -4.66 7.39
CA GLN A 21 10.08 -5.24 6.08
C GLN A 21 8.74 -5.19 5.41
N GLY A 22 7.78 -4.59 6.07
CA GLY A 22 6.46 -4.45 5.54
C GLY A 22 5.66 -5.73 5.71
N LEU A 23 5.05 -6.17 4.65
CA LEU A 23 4.17 -7.33 4.70
C LEU A 23 4.98 -8.58 4.51
N CYS A 24 5.04 -9.37 5.54
CA CYS A 24 5.90 -10.52 5.59
C CYS A 24 5.14 -11.80 5.27
N CYS A 25 5.87 -12.81 4.87
CA CYS A 25 5.32 -14.13 4.72
C CYS A 25 5.01 -14.72 6.10
N PRO A 26 4.09 -15.65 6.21
CA PRO A 26 3.39 -16.28 5.10
C PRO A 26 2.26 -15.43 4.58
N SER A 27 1.77 -15.78 3.41
CA SER A 27 0.62 -15.08 2.87
C SER A 27 -0.63 -15.54 3.60
N LEU A 28 -1.68 -14.74 3.40
CA LEU A 28 -2.98 -14.98 4.00
C LEU A 28 -3.50 -16.40 3.71
N VAL A 29 -3.21 -16.93 2.53
CA VAL A 29 -3.74 -18.23 2.12
C VAL A 29 -2.85 -19.40 2.53
N GLU A 30 -1.65 -19.13 3.03
CA GLU A 30 -0.71 -20.20 3.38
C GLU A 30 -0.75 -20.55 4.86
N ALA A 31 -1.00 -19.57 5.70
CA ALA A 31 -0.99 -19.80 7.14
C ALA A 31 -1.75 -18.69 7.85
N PRO A 32 -2.20 -18.93 9.07
CA PRO A 32 -2.85 -17.86 9.84
C PRO A 32 -1.89 -16.70 10.09
N LEU A 33 -2.43 -15.49 10.04
CA LEU A 33 -1.67 -14.28 10.30
C LEU A 33 -1.57 -14.01 11.78
N GLY A 34 -0.41 -13.51 12.22
CA GLY A 34 -0.28 -12.97 13.55
C GLY A 34 -0.96 -11.62 13.66
N GLU A 35 -1.06 -11.12 14.88
CA GLU A 35 -1.76 -9.85 15.11
C GLU A 35 -1.07 -8.69 14.39
N ALA A 36 0.25 -8.63 14.48
CA ALA A 36 0.99 -7.54 13.85
C ALA A 36 0.89 -7.60 12.33
N GLU A 37 0.97 -8.79 11.79
CA GLU A 37 0.85 -8.98 10.34
C GLU A 37 -0.53 -8.59 9.85
N ALA A 38 -1.55 -8.99 10.60
CA ALA A 38 -2.92 -8.65 10.24
C ALA A 38 -3.14 -7.15 10.30
N ALA A 39 -2.59 -6.49 11.32
CA ALA A 39 -2.74 -5.04 11.45
C ALA A 39 -2.06 -4.31 10.28
N SER A 40 -0.85 -4.72 9.94
CA SER A 40 -0.13 -4.11 8.81
C SER A 40 -0.87 -4.28 7.50
N LEU A 41 -1.36 -5.47 7.25
CA LEU A 41 -2.08 -5.74 6.02
C LEU A 41 -3.40 -4.97 6.00
N ALA A 42 -4.08 -4.91 7.14
CA ALA A 42 -5.35 -4.17 7.23
C ALA A 42 -5.16 -2.69 6.95
N ASP A 43 -4.06 -2.10 7.42
CA ASP A 43 -3.79 -0.69 7.16
C ASP A 43 -3.68 -0.42 5.67
N VAL A 44 -2.94 -1.26 4.96
CA VAL A 44 -2.78 -1.09 3.52
C VAL A 44 -4.09 -1.33 2.78
N LEU A 45 -4.79 -2.39 3.15
CA LEU A 45 -6.07 -2.68 2.51
C LEU A 45 -7.10 -1.61 2.80
N GLY A 46 -7.05 -1.02 4.00
CA GLY A 46 -7.92 0.10 4.34
C GLY A 46 -7.68 1.29 3.44
N ALA A 47 -6.41 1.57 3.13
CA ALA A 47 -6.09 2.65 2.21
C ALA A 47 -6.63 2.36 0.81
N LEU A 48 -6.76 1.11 0.44
CA LEU A 48 -7.29 0.72 -0.86
C LEU A 48 -8.80 0.55 -0.88
N ALA A 49 -9.45 0.52 0.27
CA ALA A 49 -10.88 0.24 0.36
C ALA A 49 -11.71 1.48 0.10
N ASP A 50 -11.49 2.09 -1.05
CA ASP A 50 -12.22 3.28 -1.49
C ASP A 50 -12.19 3.33 -3.02
N PRO A 51 -13.36 3.48 -3.66
CA PRO A 51 -13.39 3.44 -5.13
C PRO A 51 -12.52 4.50 -5.79
N VAL A 52 -12.48 5.70 -5.23
CA VAL A 52 -11.68 6.77 -5.82
C VAL A 52 -10.19 6.45 -5.70
N ARG A 53 -9.77 5.92 -4.55
CA ARG A 53 -8.37 5.57 -4.37
C ARG A 53 -7.94 4.41 -5.26
N LEU A 54 -8.82 3.43 -5.46
CA LEU A 54 -8.50 2.34 -6.39
C LEU A 54 -8.33 2.86 -7.80
N ARG A 55 -9.25 3.74 -8.24
CA ARG A 55 -9.13 4.33 -9.57
C ARG A 55 -7.87 5.17 -9.69
N LEU A 56 -7.57 5.95 -8.66
CA LEU A 56 -6.38 6.79 -8.64
C LEU A 56 -5.13 5.93 -8.80
N LEU A 57 -5.02 4.88 -8.01
CA LEU A 57 -3.86 4.01 -8.07
C LEU A 57 -3.71 3.40 -9.46
N SER A 58 -4.81 2.96 -10.06
CA SER A 58 -4.77 2.35 -11.39
C SER A 58 -4.31 3.34 -12.44
N ILE A 59 -4.68 4.61 -12.31
CA ILE A 59 -4.26 5.65 -13.24
C ILE A 59 -2.75 5.87 -13.11
N VAL A 60 -2.24 5.95 -11.88
CA VAL A 60 -0.82 6.17 -11.65
C VAL A 60 -0.01 5.01 -12.21
N VAL A 61 -0.48 3.78 -12.01
CA VAL A 61 0.20 2.61 -12.57
C VAL A 61 0.24 2.71 -14.08
N SER A 62 -0.87 3.06 -14.69
CA SER A 62 -0.98 3.14 -16.15
C SER A 62 -0.06 4.21 -16.74
N GLU A 63 0.01 5.35 -16.07
CA GLU A 63 0.81 6.47 -16.56
C GLU A 63 2.28 6.38 -16.14
N ARG A 64 2.58 5.48 -15.21
CA ARG A 64 3.89 5.31 -14.59
C ARG A 64 4.24 6.46 -13.68
N GLU A 65 4.00 7.67 -14.10
CA GLU A 65 4.25 8.88 -13.33
C GLU A 65 3.25 9.93 -13.79
N ILE A 66 2.65 10.65 -12.85
CA ILE A 66 1.63 11.61 -13.21
C ILE A 66 1.64 12.77 -12.22
N CYS A 67 1.46 13.98 -12.75
CA CYS A 67 1.32 15.17 -11.94
C CYS A 67 -0.04 15.15 -11.23
N SER A 68 -0.06 15.59 -9.97
CA SER A 68 -1.31 15.68 -9.24
C SER A 68 -2.32 16.56 -9.96
N CYS A 69 -1.86 17.55 -10.73
CA CYS A 69 -2.75 18.40 -11.47
C CYS A 69 -3.52 17.66 -12.58
N ASN A 70 -3.00 16.52 -13.01
CA ASN A 70 -3.65 15.74 -14.06
C ASN A 70 -4.54 14.64 -13.52
N LEU A 71 -4.76 14.60 -12.22
CA LEU A 71 -5.64 13.60 -11.61
C LEU A 71 -7.06 14.12 -11.41
N GLU A 72 -7.26 15.43 -11.45
CA GLU A 72 -8.58 16.00 -11.17
C GLU A 72 -9.62 15.57 -12.19
N ARG A 73 -9.29 15.70 -13.46
CA ARG A 73 -10.26 15.44 -14.51
C ARG A 73 -10.68 13.97 -14.58
N PRO A 74 -9.73 13.02 -14.65
CA PRO A 74 -10.16 11.63 -14.74
C PRO A 74 -10.89 11.13 -13.50
N LEU A 75 -10.60 11.72 -12.33
CA LEU A 75 -11.29 11.31 -11.11
C LEU A 75 -12.56 12.11 -10.86
N GLY A 76 -12.72 13.25 -11.54
CA GLY A 76 -13.87 14.11 -11.29
C GLY A 76 -13.85 14.70 -9.90
N LYS A 77 -12.66 15.00 -9.37
CA LYS A 77 -12.50 15.52 -8.01
C LYS A 77 -11.63 16.75 -8.00
N SER A 78 -11.84 17.59 -6.99
CA SER A 78 -11.04 18.79 -6.83
C SER A 78 -9.65 18.44 -6.30
N GLN A 79 -8.74 19.41 -6.41
CA GLN A 79 -7.37 19.21 -5.96
C GLN A 79 -7.28 18.88 -4.44
N PRO A 80 -8.03 19.55 -3.56
CA PRO A 80 -7.98 19.15 -2.15
C PRO A 80 -8.40 17.70 -1.91
N THR A 81 -9.40 17.23 -2.65
CA THR A 81 -9.85 15.84 -2.53
C THR A 81 -8.78 14.88 -3.09
N VAL A 82 -8.19 15.23 -4.23
CA VAL A 82 -7.09 14.45 -4.79
C VAL A 82 -5.94 14.39 -3.78
N SER A 83 -5.60 15.53 -3.18
CA SER A 83 -4.51 15.57 -2.20
C SER A 83 -4.78 14.67 -1.00
N HIS A 84 -6.04 14.63 -0.56
CA HIS A 84 -6.39 13.75 0.55
C HIS A 84 -6.14 12.28 0.18
N HIS A 85 -6.60 11.89 -0.99
CA HIS A 85 -6.45 10.49 -1.41
C HIS A 85 -5.01 10.10 -1.69
N THR A 86 -4.22 11.00 -2.31
CA THR A 86 -2.81 10.70 -2.54
C THR A 86 -2.05 10.60 -1.23
N ARG A 87 -2.42 11.42 -0.23
CA ARG A 87 -1.78 11.33 1.08
C ARG A 87 -2.08 9.98 1.75
N VAL A 88 -3.32 9.54 1.72
CA VAL A 88 -3.69 8.25 2.32
C VAL A 88 -2.88 7.14 1.67
N LEU A 89 -2.80 7.13 0.34
CA LEU A 89 -2.05 6.10 -0.37
C LEU A 89 -0.55 6.19 -0.11
N SER A 90 -0.04 7.40 0.01
CA SER A 90 1.37 7.63 0.29
C SER A 90 1.74 7.15 1.69
N GLU A 91 0.88 7.44 2.66
CA GLU A 91 1.13 6.99 4.03
C GLU A 91 1.07 5.48 4.16
N ALA A 92 0.32 4.84 3.28
CA ALA A 92 0.30 3.37 3.24
C ALA A 92 1.48 2.78 2.46
N GLY A 93 2.35 3.64 1.92
CA GLY A 93 3.54 3.20 1.21
C GLY A 93 3.29 2.81 -0.23
N LEU A 94 2.11 3.08 -0.77
CA LEU A 94 1.77 2.65 -2.13
C LEU A 94 2.14 3.67 -3.18
N LEU A 95 2.22 4.94 -2.81
CA LEU A 95 2.61 6.02 -3.72
C LEU A 95 3.85 6.70 -3.21
N VAL A 96 4.69 7.11 -4.15
CA VAL A 96 5.88 7.92 -3.88
C VAL A 96 5.69 9.25 -4.61
N GLY A 97 5.82 10.35 -3.87
CA GLY A 97 5.65 11.67 -4.45
C GLY A 97 6.98 12.40 -4.56
N GLU A 98 7.10 13.17 -5.62
CA GLU A 98 8.27 14.00 -5.83
C GLU A 98 7.78 15.40 -6.17
N LYS A 99 8.24 16.39 -5.40
CA LYS A 99 7.81 17.75 -5.65
C LYS A 99 8.63 18.36 -6.78
N ARG A 100 7.95 18.88 -7.79
CA ARG A 100 8.57 19.56 -8.93
C ARG A 100 7.85 20.89 -9.09
N GLY A 101 8.53 21.97 -8.67
CA GLY A 101 7.89 23.26 -8.62
C GLY A 101 6.81 23.27 -7.55
N ARG A 102 5.61 23.65 -7.94
CA ARG A 102 4.49 23.68 -6.99
C ARG A 102 3.60 22.44 -7.07
N TRP A 103 3.93 21.52 -7.94
CA TRP A 103 3.13 20.31 -8.10
C TRP A 103 3.89 19.10 -7.60
N VAL A 104 3.13 18.10 -7.16
CA VAL A 104 3.71 16.81 -6.77
C VAL A 104 3.46 15.84 -7.92
N TRP A 105 4.49 15.09 -8.26
CA TRP A 105 4.40 14.02 -9.25
C TRP A 105 4.39 12.70 -8.53
N TRP A 106 3.46 11.84 -8.89
CA TRP A 106 3.22 10.59 -8.20
C TRP A 106 3.60 9.41 -9.05
N ARG A 107 4.16 8.42 -8.41
CA ARG A 107 4.39 7.10 -9.02
C ARG A 107 4.09 6.05 -7.97
N VAL A 108 3.83 4.80 -8.43
CA VAL A 108 3.54 3.69 -7.54
C VAL A 108 4.85 3.10 -7.05
N ASP A 109 4.89 2.76 -5.76
CA ASP A 109 5.97 1.95 -5.22
C ASP A 109 5.67 0.51 -5.60
N GLU A 110 6.30 0.03 -6.66
CA GLU A 110 5.98 -1.28 -7.21
C GLU A 110 6.38 -2.40 -6.29
N ALA A 111 7.45 -2.22 -5.53
CA ALA A 111 7.87 -3.23 -4.57
C ALA A 111 6.82 -3.39 -3.47
N ARG A 112 6.29 -2.26 -3.00
CA ARG A 112 5.25 -2.30 -1.97
C ARG A 112 3.98 -2.96 -2.50
N LEU A 113 3.60 -2.63 -3.73
CA LEU A 113 2.42 -3.23 -4.33
C LEU A 113 2.60 -4.74 -4.50
N ALA A 114 3.80 -5.16 -4.88
CA ALA A 114 4.11 -6.58 -4.99
C ALA A 114 4.00 -7.28 -3.64
N GLU A 115 4.44 -6.62 -2.56
CA GLU A 115 4.30 -7.18 -1.22
C GLU A 115 2.84 -7.41 -0.86
N VAL A 116 1.99 -6.44 -1.19
CA VAL A 116 0.56 -6.56 -0.90
C VAL A 116 -0.03 -7.74 -1.67
N ARG A 117 0.29 -7.82 -2.96
CA ARG A 117 -0.20 -8.91 -3.79
C ARG A 117 0.23 -10.26 -3.22
N LYS A 118 1.48 -10.35 -2.83
CA LYS A 118 2.02 -11.59 -2.29
C LYS A 118 1.37 -11.95 -0.96
N ALA A 119 1.13 -10.95 -0.13
CA ALA A 119 0.46 -11.18 1.16
C ALA A 119 -0.93 -11.73 0.98
N LEU A 120 -1.60 -11.39 -0.12
CA LEU A 120 -2.94 -11.90 -0.43
C LEU A 120 -2.91 -13.27 -1.13
N GLY A 121 -1.73 -13.78 -1.46
CA GLY A 121 -1.60 -15.10 -2.06
C GLY A 121 -1.36 -15.09 -3.56
N GLY A 122 -1.13 -13.91 -4.11
CA GLY A 122 -0.95 -13.76 -5.56
C GLY A 122 0.49 -13.80 -6.04
#